data_563f1974e5b8d1da54fd4572d2af3ff3
#
_entry.id   563f1974e5b8d1da54fd4572d2af3ff3
#
_cell.length_a   1.000
_cell.length_b   1.000
_cell.length_c   1.000
_cell.angle_alpha   90.00
_cell.angle_beta   90.00
_cell.angle_gamma   90.00
#
_symmetry.space_group_name_H-M   'P 1'
#
loop_
_entity.id
_entity.type
_entity.pdbx_description
1 polymer ?
#
loop_
_entity_poly.entity_id
_entity_poly.type
_entity_poly.pdbx_seq_one_letter_code
_entity_poly.pdbx_strand_id
1 'polypeptide(L)'
;PVHAVTSPRCLSGRDPWVNMLRVTVESTAAVIGGADCLTVLPFDSAIGVSDDFGRRMATNVHAIMREESHLHRIIDPAGGSYYVESLAEDMAQTAWSRFQEIESGGGMAEALKDGVIHRAVANAAAEQNELLANRRWPVTGVSTFPNLAEEPVIRPTPHRPVPSSDQPIDRPDESWGASSIEAAADALGDGATLIQVAARIRGSATPTSWESIPAYREAAEFERLRDASDLWLNSRGKRPRAFLCKLGDVSAHRDRADFARYLLEAGGIEVVTDSGIETEGDAAAAFAASGAFTAVICSSNEVYATVMPGLARTLRDAGAGVILLAGKPGAHEEPWRQAGINHFLTHDCNALAVLTQTLRAEGVIHG
;
A
#
# COMPACT_ATOMS: atom_id res chain seq x y z
N PRO A 1 26.98 -4.21 15.09
CA PRO A 1 26.68 -4.19 13.65
C PRO A 1 25.19 -3.92 13.41
N VAL A 2 24.87 -3.13 12.39
CA VAL A 2 23.53 -2.79 11.93
C VAL A 2 23.24 -3.60 10.67
N HIS A 3 22.20 -4.44 10.72
CA HIS A 3 21.71 -5.18 9.56
C HIS A 3 20.43 -4.53 9.05
N ALA A 4 20.50 -3.92 7.87
CA ALA A 4 19.36 -3.36 7.18
C ALA A 4 18.68 -4.41 6.29
N VAL A 5 17.37 -4.35 6.21
CA VAL A 5 16.56 -5.15 5.28
C VAL A 5 15.63 -4.20 4.55
N THR A 6 15.50 -4.31 3.22
CA THR A 6 14.52 -3.52 2.48
C THR A 6 13.10 -3.83 2.98
N SER A 7 12.23 -2.83 3.00
CA SER A 7 10.95 -2.93 3.70
C SER A 7 9.89 -3.66 2.88
N PRO A 8 9.31 -4.77 3.35
CA PRO A 8 8.17 -5.39 2.69
C PRO A 8 6.91 -4.51 2.71
N ARG A 9 6.86 -3.52 3.60
CA ARG A 9 5.77 -2.57 3.76
C ARG A 9 5.56 -1.71 2.52
N CYS A 10 6.66 -1.31 1.85
CA CYS A 10 6.65 -0.43 0.68
C CYS A 10 6.38 -1.20 -0.63
N LEU A 11 6.47 -2.54 -0.62
CA LEU A 11 6.27 -3.34 -1.82
C LEU A 11 4.79 -3.46 -2.18
N SER A 12 4.49 -3.28 -3.47
CA SER A 12 3.15 -3.46 -4.03
C SER A 12 3.01 -4.79 -4.78
N GLY A 13 1.80 -5.36 -4.72
CA GLY A 13 1.41 -6.51 -5.56
C GLY A 13 0.99 -6.07 -6.97
N ARG A 14 0.63 -4.79 -7.13
CA ARG A 14 0.29 -4.16 -8.40
C ARG A 14 1.48 -3.41 -8.96
N ASP A 15 1.67 -3.49 -10.28
CA ASP A 15 2.84 -2.95 -10.98
C ASP A 15 4.16 -3.30 -10.25
N PRO A 16 4.44 -4.59 -10.04
CA PRO A 16 5.55 -5.03 -9.19
C PRO A 16 6.92 -4.64 -9.75
N TRP A 17 7.00 -4.28 -11.03
CA TRP A 17 8.23 -3.80 -11.66
C TRP A 17 8.74 -2.51 -11.02
N VAL A 18 7.84 -1.65 -10.53
CA VAL A 18 8.18 -0.44 -9.77
C VAL A 18 8.86 -0.78 -8.44
N ASN A 19 8.64 -1.97 -7.88
CA ASN A 19 9.33 -2.41 -6.67
C ASN A 19 10.85 -2.53 -6.86
N MET A 20 11.32 -2.80 -8.07
CA MET A 20 12.78 -2.79 -8.34
C MET A 20 13.39 -1.41 -8.06
N LEU A 21 12.67 -0.35 -8.39
CA LEU A 21 13.11 1.02 -8.06
C LEU A 21 13.06 1.25 -6.55
N ARG A 22 12.00 0.81 -5.87
CA ARG A 22 11.83 0.96 -4.42
C ARG A 22 12.97 0.30 -3.66
N VAL A 23 13.22 -1.00 -3.93
CA VAL A 23 14.29 -1.73 -3.22
C VAL A 23 15.68 -1.16 -3.53
N THR A 24 15.89 -0.58 -4.71
CA THR A 24 17.16 0.09 -5.05
C THR A 24 17.35 1.36 -4.23
N VAL A 25 16.31 2.19 -4.12
CA VAL A 25 16.35 3.43 -3.31
C VAL A 25 16.54 3.10 -1.82
N GLU A 26 15.78 2.14 -1.29
CA GLU A 26 15.90 1.69 0.10
C GLU A 26 17.30 1.15 0.40
N SER A 27 17.85 0.34 -0.52
CA SER A 27 19.20 -0.21 -0.42
C SER A 27 20.26 0.89 -0.42
N THR A 28 20.11 1.88 -1.31
CA THR A 28 21.00 3.04 -1.38
C THR A 28 20.95 3.84 -0.08
N ALA A 29 19.76 4.07 0.48
CA ALA A 29 19.59 4.74 1.76
C ALA A 29 20.27 3.98 2.91
N ALA A 30 20.14 2.65 2.94
CA ALA A 30 20.80 1.81 3.95
C ALA A 30 22.32 1.89 3.87
N VAL A 31 22.91 1.87 2.67
CA VAL A 31 24.35 1.98 2.47
C VAL A 31 24.85 3.37 2.86
N ILE A 32 24.15 4.44 2.47
CA ILE A 32 24.48 5.82 2.86
C ILE A 32 24.39 6.00 4.38
N GLY A 33 23.39 5.37 5.01
CA GLY A 33 23.20 5.38 6.47
C GLY A 33 24.19 4.51 7.25
N GLY A 34 25.16 3.86 6.58
CA GLY A 34 26.25 3.11 7.25
C GLY A 34 25.83 1.74 7.78
N ALA A 35 24.87 1.07 7.17
CA ALA A 35 24.55 -0.31 7.54
C ALA A 35 25.73 -1.26 7.27
N ASP A 36 26.09 -2.10 8.25
CA ASP A 36 27.17 -3.09 8.13
C ASP A 36 26.78 -4.25 7.20
N CYS A 37 25.51 -4.62 7.21
CA CYS A 37 24.94 -5.67 6.37
C CYS A 37 23.64 -5.21 5.74
N LEU A 38 23.36 -5.67 4.52
CA LEU A 38 22.12 -5.36 3.80
C LEU A 38 21.52 -6.63 3.21
N THR A 39 20.23 -6.81 3.44
CA THR A 39 19.40 -7.79 2.72
C THR A 39 18.43 -7.07 1.81
N VAL A 40 18.49 -7.36 0.52
CA VAL A 40 17.54 -6.83 -0.47
C VAL A 40 16.47 -7.88 -0.73
N LEU A 41 15.22 -7.55 -0.46
CA LEU A 41 14.08 -8.40 -0.82
C LEU A 41 13.88 -8.40 -2.33
N PRO A 42 13.55 -9.53 -2.95
CA PRO A 42 13.13 -9.57 -4.34
C PRO A 42 11.89 -8.68 -4.57
N PHE A 43 11.83 -8.03 -5.72
CA PHE A 43 10.76 -7.10 -6.08
C PHE A 43 9.35 -7.70 -6.05
N ASP A 44 9.25 -9.01 -6.23
CA ASP A 44 8.01 -9.79 -6.26
C ASP A 44 7.64 -10.43 -4.91
N SER A 45 8.34 -10.10 -3.84
CA SER A 45 8.10 -10.67 -2.49
C SER A 45 6.70 -10.34 -1.93
N ALA A 46 6.04 -9.27 -2.40
CA ALA A 46 4.68 -8.94 -2.01
C ALA A 46 3.62 -9.84 -2.67
N ILE A 47 3.99 -10.57 -3.74
CA ILE A 47 3.08 -11.39 -4.53
C ILE A 47 3.14 -12.85 -4.09
N GLY A 48 4.34 -13.34 -3.76
CA GLY A 48 4.53 -14.73 -3.38
C GLY A 48 5.99 -15.13 -3.30
N VAL A 49 6.25 -16.42 -3.50
CA VAL A 49 7.63 -16.96 -3.53
C VAL A 49 8.34 -16.49 -4.80
N SER A 50 9.40 -15.71 -4.63
CA SER A 50 10.18 -15.17 -5.74
C SER A 50 10.82 -16.28 -6.59
N ASP A 51 10.85 -16.07 -7.90
CA ASP A 51 11.56 -16.92 -8.84
C ASP A 51 13.06 -16.58 -8.94
N ASP A 52 13.78 -17.29 -9.83
CA ASP A 52 15.22 -17.06 -10.04
C ASP A 52 15.51 -15.66 -10.59
N PHE A 53 14.59 -15.11 -11.39
CA PHE A 53 14.75 -13.76 -11.91
C PHE A 53 14.65 -12.72 -10.80
N GLY A 54 13.63 -12.80 -9.93
CA GLY A 54 13.45 -11.89 -8.80
C GLY A 54 14.63 -11.93 -7.84
N ARG A 55 15.12 -13.13 -7.49
CA ARG A 55 16.31 -13.30 -6.64
C ARG A 55 17.57 -12.73 -7.29
N ARG A 56 17.75 -12.95 -8.60
CA ARG A 56 18.86 -12.39 -9.36
C ARG A 56 18.83 -10.86 -9.37
N MET A 57 17.65 -10.25 -9.54
CA MET A 57 17.52 -8.77 -9.49
C MET A 57 17.89 -8.22 -8.11
N ALA A 58 17.46 -8.85 -7.04
CA ALA A 58 17.86 -8.47 -5.69
C ALA A 58 19.38 -8.52 -5.48
N THR A 59 20.05 -9.57 -6.00
CA THR A 59 21.51 -9.67 -5.97
C THR A 59 22.18 -8.59 -6.83
N ASN A 60 21.63 -8.29 -8.00
CA ASN A 60 22.17 -7.28 -8.91
C ASN A 60 22.11 -5.87 -8.32
N VAL A 61 21.14 -5.56 -7.45
CA VAL A 61 21.11 -4.28 -6.74
C VAL A 61 22.40 -4.07 -5.94
N HIS A 62 22.88 -5.10 -5.23
CA HIS A 62 24.16 -5.03 -4.52
C HIS A 62 25.35 -4.82 -5.48
N ALA A 63 25.36 -5.54 -6.61
CA ALA A 63 26.42 -5.42 -7.59
C ALA A 63 26.48 -4.00 -8.19
N ILE A 64 25.33 -3.43 -8.58
CA ILE A 64 25.25 -2.07 -9.12
C ILE A 64 25.75 -1.05 -8.10
N MET A 65 25.32 -1.13 -6.83
CA MET A 65 25.77 -0.21 -5.79
C MET A 65 27.28 -0.29 -5.53
N ARG A 66 27.85 -1.49 -5.59
CA ARG A 66 29.27 -1.69 -5.34
C ARG A 66 30.14 -1.40 -6.54
N GLU A 67 29.82 -2.01 -7.71
CA GLU A 67 30.71 -2.02 -8.87
C GLU A 67 30.51 -0.80 -9.79
N GLU A 68 29.27 -0.34 -9.97
CA GLU A 68 28.95 0.75 -10.88
C GLU A 68 28.84 2.10 -10.18
N SER A 69 28.16 2.14 -9.00
CA SER A 69 27.95 3.37 -8.24
C SER A 69 29.08 3.63 -7.22
N HIS A 70 29.94 2.65 -6.97
CA HIS A 70 31.10 2.74 -6.09
C HIS A 70 30.79 3.23 -4.67
N LEU A 71 29.60 2.98 -4.13
CA LEU A 71 29.16 3.46 -2.81
C LEU A 71 30.03 2.91 -1.66
N HIS A 72 30.69 1.76 -1.86
CA HIS A 72 31.60 1.15 -0.89
C HIS A 72 32.92 1.92 -0.67
N ARG A 73 33.24 2.90 -1.51
CA ARG A 73 34.52 3.63 -1.46
C ARG A 73 34.54 4.80 -0.49
N ILE A 74 33.39 5.18 0.03
CA ILE A 74 33.24 6.34 0.90
C ILE A 74 32.63 5.86 2.22
N ILE A 75 33.28 6.18 3.32
CA ILE A 75 32.75 5.97 4.67
C ILE A 75 31.98 7.23 5.03
N ASP A 76 30.76 7.07 5.58
CA ASP A 76 29.89 8.15 6.00
C ASP A 76 29.70 9.26 4.91
N PRO A 77 29.13 8.91 3.76
CA PRO A 77 28.99 9.86 2.64
C PRO A 77 28.05 11.05 2.96
N ALA A 78 27.19 10.93 3.98
CA ALA A 78 26.31 11.99 4.45
C ALA A 78 26.92 12.85 5.57
N GLY A 79 28.07 12.46 6.09
CA GLY A 79 28.75 13.15 7.19
C GLY A 79 29.06 14.61 6.89
N GLY A 80 28.75 15.50 7.85
CA GLY A 80 28.90 16.95 7.70
C GLY A 80 27.75 17.65 6.96
N SER A 81 26.73 16.90 6.52
CA SER A 81 25.48 17.52 6.01
C SER A 81 24.67 18.05 7.19
N TYR A 82 24.52 19.37 7.30
CA TYR A 82 23.76 20.00 8.39
C TYR A 82 22.35 19.44 8.54
N TYR A 83 21.67 19.18 7.43
CA TYR A 83 20.31 18.62 7.44
C TYR A 83 20.29 17.18 7.96
N VAL A 84 21.20 16.33 7.49
CA VAL A 84 21.25 14.91 7.89
C VAL A 84 21.66 14.78 9.34
N GLU A 85 22.65 15.55 9.78
CA GLU A 85 23.10 15.57 11.18
C GLU A 85 21.97 16.02 12.14
N SER A 86 21.27 17.13 11.81
CA SER A 86 20.16 17.62 12.62
C SER A 86 19.02 16.60 12.67
N LEU A 87 18.65 16.00 11.53
CA LEU A 87 17.60 14.99 11.48
C LEU A 87 17.97 13.73 12.28
N ALA A 88 19.22 13.28 12.17
CA ALA A 88 19.70 12.12 12.92
C ALA A 88 19.66 12.36 14.43
N GLU A 89 20.06 13.55 14.88
CA GLU A 89 20.00 13.94 16.30
C GLU A 89 18.55 13.99 16.81
N ASP A 90 17.63 14.63 16.07
CA ASP A 90 16.21 14.71 16.44
C ASP A 90 15.55 13.31 16.52
N MET A 91 15.90 12.42 15.59
CA MET A 91 15.45 11.02 15.61
C MET A 91 16.03 10.26 16.80
N ALA A 92 17.30 10.44 17.12
CA ALA A 92 17.95 9.79 18.25
C ALA A 92 17.32 10.23 19.59
N GLN A 93 17.08 11.52 19.76
CA GLN A 93 16.43 12.06 20.96
C GLN A 93 14.99 11.52 21.11
N THR A 94 14.24 11.47 20.02
CA THR A 94 12.88 10.92 20.02
C THR A 94 12.89 9.43 20.37
N ALA A 95 13.77 8.65 19.77
CA ALA A 95 13.94 7.23 20.06
C ALA A 95 14.33 6.98 21.51
N TRP A 96 15.25 7.80 22.05
CA TRP A 96 15.69 7.70 23.44
C TRP A 96 14.56 8.03 24.43
N SER A 97 13.76 9.04 24.16
CA SER A 97 12.58 9.37 24.99
C SER A 97 11.58 8.20 25.03
N ARG A 98 11.27 7.59 23.87
CA ARG A 98 10.38 6.43 23.81
C ARG A 98 10.97 5.21 24.53
N PHE A 99 12.27 4.98 24.41
CA PHE A 99 12.96 3.93 25.16
C PHE A 99 12.79 4.13 26.66
N GLN A 100 13.03 5.34 27.17
CA GLN A 100 12.88 5.66 28.59
C GLN A 100 11.43 5.47 29.08
N GLU A 101 10.43 5.84 28.27
CA GLU A 101 9.02 5.60 28.58
C GLU A 101 8.72 4.10 28.76
N ILE A 102 9.21 3.26 27.83
CA ILE A 102 9.03 1.80 27.89
C ILE A 102 9.71 1.22 29.12
N GLU A 103 10.95 1.61 29.37
CA GLU A 103 11.72 1.10 30.54
C GLU A 103 11.10 1.53 31.86
N SER A 104 10.63 2.78 31.98
CA SER A 104 9.94 3.25 33.19
C SER A 104 8.62 2.53 33.44
N GLY A 105 7.99 2.00 32.40
CA GLY A 105 6.75 1.21 32.47
C GLY A 105 6.95 -0.27 32.76
N GLY A 106 8.17 -0.73 33.06
CA GLY A 106 8.49 -2.14 33.33
C GLY A 106 9.15 -2.91 32.19
N GLY A 107 9.59 -2.19 31.17
CA GLY A 107 10.31 -2.72 30.00
C GLY A 107 9.43 -3.27 28.90
N MET A 108 10.06 -3.75 27.85
CA MET A 108 9.38 -4.18 26.61
C MET A 108 8.37 -5.32 26.84
N ALA A 109 8.65 -6.27 27.71
CA ALA A 109 7.76 -7.42 27.96
C ALA A 109 6.41 -6.97 28.56
N GLU A 110 6.42 -6.09 29.57
CA GLU A 110 5.19 -5.55 30.18
C GLU A 110 4.49 -4.60 29.17
N ALA A 111 5.22 -3.78 28.41
CA ALA A 111 4.64 -2.91 27.39
C ALA A 111 3.91 -3.68 26.27
N LEU A 112 4.41 -4.86 25.88
CA LEU A 112 3.73 -5.76 24.95
C LEU A 112 2.47 -6.38 25.57
N LYS A 113 2.57 -6.86 26.81
CA LYS A 113 1.48 -7.47 27.56
C LYS A 113 0.34 -6.48 27.80
N ASP A 114 0.65 -5.26 28.16
CA ASP A 114 -0.32 -4.18 28.41
C ASP A 114 -0.84 -3.51 27.13
N GLY A 115 -0.37 -3.96 25.96
CA GLY A 115 -0.77 -3.44 24.64
C GLY A 115 -0.27 -2.03 24.34
N VAL A 116 0.70 -1.50 25.08
CA VAL A 116 1.28 -0.15 24.85
C VAL A 116 1.89 -0.06 23.46
N ILE A 117 2.67 -1.07 23.08
CA ILE A 117 3.30 -1.13 21.74
C ILE A 117 2.25 -1.28 20.65
N HIS A 118 1.22 -2.15 20.86
CA HIS A 118 0.13 -2.36 19.91
C HIS A 118 -0.62 -1.06 19.62
N ARG A 119 -0.96 -0.30 20.66
CA ARG A 119 -1.63 1.01 20.50
C ARG A 119 -0.75 2.02 19.77
N ALA A 120 0.53 2.11 20.10
CA ALA A 120 1.45 3.03 19.44
C ALA A 120 1.58 2.71 17.92
N VAL A 121 1.72 1.43 17.57
CA VAL A 121 1.79 0.99 16.16
C VAL A 121 0.46 1.22 15.45
N ALA A 122 -0.68 0.93 16.11
CA ALA A 122 -2.01 1.15 15.51
C ALA A 122 -2.27 2.63 15.23
N ASN A 123 -1.89 3.53 16.14
CA ASN A 123 -2.01 4.97 15.93
C ASN A 123 -1.15 5.46 14.76
N ALA A 124 0.11 5.05 14.70
CA ALA A 124 0.99 5.39 13.58
C ALA A 124 0.47 4.85 12.24
N ALA A 125 -0.08 3.63 12.23
CA ALA A 125 -0.71 3.04 11.05
C ALA A 125 -1.97 3.81 10.64
N ALA A 126 -2.79 4.28 11.58
CA ALA A 126 -3.98 5.07 11.29
C ALA A 126 -3.63 6.42 10.64
N GLU A 127 -2.64 7.15 11.19
CA GLU A 127 -2.12 8.39 10.60
C GLU A 127 -1.59 8.15 9.17
N GLN A 128 -0.81 7.10 8.98
CA GLN A 128 -0.29 6.75 7.66
C GLN A 128 -1.41 6.39 6.68
N ASN A 129 -2.42 5.63 7.13
CA ASN A 129 -3.57 5.26 6.29
C ASN A 129 -4.38 6.50 5.86
N GLU A 130 -4.49 7.51 6.70
CA GLU A 130 -5.13 8.77 6.31
C GLU A 130 -4.34 9.48 5.19
N LEU A 131 -3.02 9.55 5.31
CA LEU A 131 -2.16 10.13 4.28
C LEU A 131 -2.24 9.35 2.96
N LEU A 132 -2.27 8.03 3.03
CA LEU A 132 -2.44 7.14 1.86
C LEU A 132 -3.82 7.34 1.23
N ALA A 133 -4.89 7.34 2.02
CA ALA A 133 -6.25 7.49 1.55
C ALA A 133 -6.48 8.83 0.83
N ASN A 134 -5.84 9.90 1.31
CA ASN A 134 -5.89 11.24 0.72
C ASN A 134 -4.82 11.43 -0.39
N ARG A 135 -4.03 10.41 -0.70
CA ARG A 135 -2.90 10.45 -1.66
C ARG A 135 -1.85 11.52 -1.35
N ARG A 136 -1.77 11.98 -0.09
CA ARG A 136 -0.66 12.81 0.41
C ARG A 136 0.62 12.00 0.60
N TRP A 137 0.48 10.69 0.74
CA TRP A 137 1.54 9.70 0.66
C TRP A 137 1.27 8.81 -0.55
N PRO A 138 1.71 9.22 -1.75
CA PRO A 138 1.39 8.49 -2.98
C PRO A 138 2.19 7.19 -3.08
N VAL A 139 1.56 6.15 -3.61
CA VAL A 139 2.20 4.89 -3.98
C VAL A 139 2.18 4.77 -5.50
N THR A 140 3.33 5.00 -6.14
CA THR A 140 3.48 4.96 -7.60
C THR A 140 3.12 3.60 -8.17
N GLY A 141 2.37 3.58 -9.28
CA GLY A 141 1.83 2.35 -9.88
C GLY A 141 0.55 1.83 -9.21
N VAL A 142 0.19 2.37 -8.04
CA VAL A 142 -1.00 1.94 -7.26
C VAL A 142 -1.98 3.08 -7.08
N SER A 143 -1.72 4.04 -6.16
CA SER A 143 -2.61 5.18 -5.91
C SER A 143 -2.35 6.36 -6.85
N THR A 144 -1.20 6.38 -7.51
CA THR A 144 -0.81 7.36 -8.54
C THR A 144 -0.19 6.63 -9.73
N PHE A 145 -0.47 7.13 -10.93
CA PHE A 145 -0.05 6.52 -12.20
C PHE A 145 -0.37 5.01 -12.29
N PRO A 146 -1.61 4.60 -11.99
CA PRO A 146 -2.01 3.19 -12.09
C PRO A 146 -1.99 2.74 -13.55
N ASN A 147 -1.69 1.44 -13.77
CA ASN A 147 -1.80 0.80 -15.08
C ASN A 147 -2.90 -0.27 -15.03
N LEU A 148 -4.06 -0.01 -15.65
CA LEU A 148 -5.15 -1.00 -15.73
C LEU A 148 -4.89 -2.12 -16.75
N ALA A 149 -3.95 -1.92 -17.66
CA ALA A 149 -3.55 -2.91 -18.66
C ALA A 149 -2.35 -3.74 -18.22
N GLU A 150 -1.97 -3.70 -16.94
CA GLU A 150 -0.88 -4.52 -16.44
C GLU A 150 -1.20 -6.03 -16.57
N GLU A 151 -0.20 -6.79 -17.00
CA GLU A 151 -0.27 -8.26 -16.94
C GLU A 151 0.11 -8.72 -15.53
N PRO A 152 -0.77 -9.48 -14.84
CA PRO A 152 -0.49 -9.94 -13.48
C PRO A 152 0.74 -10.85 -13.44
N VAL A 153 1.68 -10.52 -12.57
CA VAL A 153 2.81 -11.42 -12.25
C VAL A 153 2.32 -12.45 -11.26
N ILE A 154 2.35 -13.72 -11.65
CA ILE A 154 1.89 -14.84 -10.82
C ILE A 154 3.10 -15.48 -10.14
N ARG A 155 2.99 -15.67 -8.81
CA ARG A 155 3.99 -16.38 -8.00
C ARG A 155 3.33 -17.43 -7.12
N PRO A 156 4.03 -18.53 -6.81
CA PRO A 156 3.52 -19.52 -5.87
C PRO A 156 3.28 -18.88 -4.49
N THR A 157 2.18 -19.27 -3.85
CA THR A 157 1.93 -18.86 -2.46
C THR A 157 2.97 -19.52 -1.54
N PRO A 158 3.55 -18.79 -0.57
CA PRO A 158 4.47 -19.40 0.38
C PRO A 158 3.76 -20.54 1.14
N HIS A 159 4.22 -21.74 0.94
CA HIS A 159 3.79 -22.88 1.76
C HIS A 159 4.59 -22.82 3.06
N ARG A 160 4.01 -22.27 4.11
CA ARG A 160 4.55 -22.37 5.46
C ARG A 160 4.03 -23.69 6.05
N PRO A 161 4.87 -24.74 6.16
CA PRO A 161 4.44 -25.92 6.87
C PRO A 161 4.09 -25.52 8.29
N VAL A 162 2.82 -25.64 8.67
CA VAL A 162 2.43 -25.55 10.06
C VAL A 162 3.00 -26.81 10.69
N PRO A 163 3.92 -26.72 11.67
CA PRO A 163 4.36 -27.89 12.40
C PRO A 163 3.09 -28.52 12.98
N SER A 164 2.79 -29.77 12.61
CA SER A 164 1.67 -30.47 13.21
C SER A 164 1.95 -30.57 14.71
N SER A 165 1.11 -29.89 15.51
CA SER A 165 1.19 -29.92 16.97
C SER A 165 0.93 -31.29 17.57
N ASP A 166 0.62 -32.29 16.76
CA ASP A 166 0.14 -33.61 17.14
C ASP A 166 1.22 -34.69 17.27
N GLN A 167 2.49 -34.35 16.99
CA GLN A 167 3.55 -35.29 17.37
C GLN A 167 3.86 -35.08 18.86
N PRO A 168 3.67 -36.11 19.72
CA PRO A 168 4.12 -36.05 21.10
C PRO A 168 5.61 -35.74 21.08
N ILE A 169 5.99 -34.60 21.61
CA ILE A 169 7.39 -34.28 21.87
C ILE A 169 7.78 -35.25 22.99
N ASP A 170 8.40 -36.35 22.62
CA ASP A 170 9.00 -37.26 23.59
C ASP A 170 9.99 -36.39 24.37
N ARG A 171 9.71 -36.15 25.64
CA ARG A 171 10.56 -35.28 26.47
C ARG A 171 11.85 -36.03 26.71
N PRO A 172 12.96 -35.62 26.09
CA PRO A 172 14.23 -36.27 26.35
C PRO A 172 14.57 -36.08 27.83
N ASP A 173 15.21 -37.08 28.37
CA ASP A 173 15.70 -37.18 29.76
C ASP A 173 16.36 -35.86 30.26
N GLU A 174 16.15 -35.53 31.52
CA GLU A 174 16.55 -34.29 32.19
C GLU A 174 18.06 -34.04 32.26
N SER A 175 18.87 -34.93 31.68
CA SER A 175 20.33 -34.93 31.79
C SER A 175 21.11 -33.95 30.91
N TRP A 176 20.42 -33.15 30.05
CA TRP A 176 21.14 -32.20 29.19
C TRP A 176 21.37 -30.87 29.92
N GLY A 177 22.60 -30.61 30.26
CA GLY A 177 23.04 -29.28 30.70
C GLY A 177 22.65 -28.23 29.64
N ALA A 178 21.88 -27.24 30.09
CA ALA A 178 21.06 -26.36 29.29
C ALA A 178 21.79 -25.30 28.44
N SER A 179 23.08 -25.39 28.14
CA SER A 179 23.80 -24.19 27.69
C SER A 179 24.92 -24.33 26.65
N SER A 180 25.12 -25.50 26.03
CA SER A 180 26.17 -25.53 24.99
C SER A 180 25.62 -25.83 23.59
N ILE A 181 26.11 -25.09 22.62
CA ILE A 181 25.89 -25.37 21.18
C ILE A 181 26.35 -26.77 20.84
N GLU A 182 27.42 -27.27 21.51
CA GLU A 182 27.97 -28.61 21.34
C GLU A 182 26.92 -29.68 21.73
N ALA A 183 26.29 -29.54 22.91
CA ALA A 183 25.25 -30.50 23.32
C ALA A 183 24.03 -30.49 22.39
N ALA A 184 23.70 -29.35 21.81
CA ALA A 184 22.63 -29.26 20.80
C ALA A 184 23.04 -29.93 19.48
N ALA A 185 24.31 -29.78 19.06
CA ALA A 185 24.85 -30.41 17.88
C ALA A 185 24.95 -31.93 18.03
N ASP A 186 25.41 -32.42 19.18
CA ASP A 186 25.48 -33.84 19.51
C ASP A 186 24.09 -34.49 19.47
N ALA A 187 23.10 -33.83 20.03
CA ALA A 187 21.73 -34.33 20.01
C ALA A 187 21.15 -34.41 18.61
N LEU A 188 21.40 -33.41 17.77
CA LEU A 188 20.99 -33.46 16.37
C LEU A 188 21.71 -34.60 15.62
N GLY A 189 22.99 -34.84 15.96
CA GLY A 189 23.78 -35.98 15.44
C GLY A 189 23.20 -37.32 15.89
N ASP A 190 22.67 -37.41 17.09
CA ASP A 190 22.01 -38.60 17.66
C ASP A 190 20.56 -38.81 17.20
N GLY A 191 20.08 -37.94 16.27
CA GLY A 191 18.76 -38.08 15.65
C GLY A 191 17.63 -37.28 16.29
N ALA A 192 17.94 -36.38 17.24
CA ALA A 192 16.94 -35.43 17.75
C ALA A 192 16.51 -34.44 16.68
N THR A 193 15.25 -34.07 16.63
CA THR A 193 14.75 -33.04 15.73
C THR A 193 15.08 -31.64 16.27
N LEU A 194 15.18 -30.66 15.35
CA LEU A 194 15.38 -29.26 15.73
C LEU A 194 14.29 -28.75 16.72
N ILE A 195 13.05 -29.25 16.56
CA ILE A 195 11.95 -28.90 17.45
C ILE A 195 12.20 -29.42 18.87
N GLN A 196 12.69 -30.65 19.02
CA GLN A 196 13.02 -31.25 20.30
C GLN A 196 14.17 -30.50 20.98
N VAL A 197 15.22 -30.16 20.24
CA VAL A 197 16.34 -29.34 20.73
C VAL A 197 15.86 -27.96 21.16
N ALA A 198 15.06 -27.27 20.33
CA ALA A 198 14.53 -25.96 20.65
C ALA A 198 13.58 -25.98 21.86
N ALA A 199 12.75 -27.01 22.00
CA ALA A 199 11.87 -27.19 23.17
C ALA A 199 12.69 -27.34 24.46
N ARG A 200 13.81 -28.04 24.38
CA ARG A 200 14.71 -28.25 25.50
C ARG A 200 15.47 -26.99 25.92
N ILE A 201 16.00 -26.23 24.94
CA ILE A 201 16.65 -24.94 25.22
C ILE A 201 15.67 -23.96 25.90
N ARG A 202 14.39 -24.00 25.54
CA ARG A 202 13.35 -23.18 26.18
C ARG A 202 13.03 -23.61 27.60
N GLY A 203 13.32 -24.84 27.98
CA GLY A 203 13.01 -25.36 29.30
C GLY A 203 11.52 -25.43 29.61
N SER A 204 11.17 -25.47 30.91
CA SER A 204 9.79 -25.51 31.40
C SER A 204 9.13 -24.12 31.49
N ALA A 205 9.70 -23.10 30.88
CA ALA A 205 9.12 -21.76 30.90
C ALA A 205 7.74 -21.78 30.21
N THR A 206 6.71 -21.31 30.91
CA THR A 206 5.38 -21.15 30.34
C THR A 206 5.50 -20.17 29.18
N PRO A 207 5.08 -20.53 27.94
CA PRO A 207 5.15 -19.60 26.83
C PRO A 207 4.29 -18.37 27.13
N THR A 208 4.89 -17.21 27.15
CA THR A 208 4.16 -15.96 27.17
C THR A 208 3.72 -15.67 25.76
N SER A 209 2.40 -15.57 25.52
CA SER A 209 1.87 -15.19 24.21
C SER A 209 1.34 -13.77 24.27
N TRP A 210 1.63 -13.03 23.23
CA TRP A 210 1.04 -11.71 22.98
C TRP A 210 0.25 -11.75 21.69
N GLU A 211 -0.70 -10.85 21.57
CA GLU A 211 -1.38 -10.62 20.32
C GLU A 211 -0.34 -10.21 19.26
N SER A 212 -0.40 -10.80 18.08
CA SER A 212 0.53 -10.45 17.02
C SER A 212 0.17 -9.10 16.41
N ILE A 213 1.16 -8.25 16.17
CA ILE A 213 0.97 -7.03 15.38
C ILE A 213 0.78 -7.46 13.92
N PRO A 214 -0.35 -7.11 13.28
CA PRO A 214 -0.63 -7.54 11.92
C PRO A 214 0.38 -6.96 10.92
N ALA A 215 0.72 -7.74 9.90
CA ALA A 215 1.55 -7.24 8.80
C ALA A 215 0.81 -6.11 8.06
N TYR A 216 1.54 -5.07 7.72
CA TYR A 216 1.01 -3.88 7.09
C TYR A 216 1.74 -3.61 5.76
N ARG A 217 0.98 -3.33 4.69
CA ARG A 217 1.50 -2.85 3.40
C ARG A 217 0.76 -1.59 2.95
N GLU A 218 1.51 -0.60 2.53
CA GLU A 218 0.97 0.72 2.12
C GLU A 218 0.02 0.64 0.93
N ALA A 219 0.25 -0.30 0.03
CA ALA A 219 -0.57 -0.50 -1.17
C ALA A 219 -1.89 -1.25 -0.92
N ALA A 220 -2.03 -1.96 0.22
CA ALA A 220 -3.04 -3.01 0.42
C ALA A 220 -4.48 -2.53 0.20
N GLU A 221 -4.86 -1.33 0.64
CA GLU A 221 -6.23 -0.85 0.53
C GLU A 221 -6.63 -0.58 -0.92
N PHE A 222 -5.76 0.05 -1.71
CA PHE A 222 -6.00 0.27 -3.13
C PHE A 222 -5.94 -1.04 -3.93
N GLU A 223 -5.05 -1.95 -3.55
CA GLU A 223 -4.96 -3.28 -4.17
C GLU A 223 -6.27 -4.06 -4.01
N ARG A 224 -6.89 -4.02 -2.83
CA ARG A 224 -8.19 -4.65 -2.60
C ARG A 224 -9.29 -4.12 -3.53
N LEU A 225 -9.30 -2.82 -3.81
CA LEU A 225 -10.24 -2.24 -4.77
C LEU A 225 -9.97 -2.74 -6.19
N ARG A 226 -8.69 -2.80 -6.57
CA ARG A 226 -8.25 -3.33 -7.87
C ARG A 226 -8.62 -4.82 -8.02
N ASP A 227 -8.41 -5.62 -6.97
CA ASP A 227 -8.77 -7.03 -6.94
C ASP A 227 -10.27 -7.24 -7.11
N ALA A 228 -11.09 -6.43 -6.45
CA ALA A 228 -12.55 -6.46 -6.63
C ALA A 228 -12.96 -6.11 -8.06
N SER A 229 -12.34 -5.10 -8.66
CA SER A 229 -12.56 -4.74 -10.06
C SER A 229 -12.12 -5.83 -11.04
N ASP A 230 -11.02 -6.54 -10.75
CA ASP A 230 -10.55 -7.66 -11.59
C ASP A 230 -11.51 -8.86 -11.49
N LEU A 231 -12.01 -9.16 -10.29
CA LEU A 231 -13.05 -10.19 -10.10
C LEU A 231 -14.34 -9.83 -10.86
N TRP A 232 -14.73 -8.56 -10.83
CA TRP A 232 -15.87 -8.07 -11.61
C TRP A 232 -15.63 -8.21 -13.11
N LEU A 233 -14.46 -7.84 -13.62
CA LEU A 233 -14.06 -8.03 -15.00
C LEU A 233 -14.15 -9.50 -15.41
N ASN A 234 -13.62 -10.40 -14.60
CA ASN A 234 -13.66 -11.84 -14.88
C ASN A 234 -15.09 -12.40 -14.93
N SER A 235 -16.00 -11.86 -14.12
CA SER A 235 -17.39 -12.32 -14.04
C SER A 235 -18.31 -11.67 -15.08
N ARG A 236 -18.04 -10.43 -15.48
CA ARG A 236 -18.90 -9.61 -16.32
C ARG A 236 -18.36 -9.33 -17.73
N GLY A 237 -17.09 -9.66 -17.98
CA GLY A 237 -16.39 -9.39 -19.25
C GLY A 237 -15.98 -7.92 -19.45
N LYS A 238 -16.26 -7.05 -18.47
CA LYS A 238 -15.90 -5.62 -18.49
C LYS A 238 -15.66 -5.11 -17.07
N ARG A 239 -14.74 -4.13 -16.94
CA ARG A 239 -14.52 -3.43 -15.67
C ARG A 239 -15.70 -2.55 -15.29
N PRO A 240 -15.82 -2.15 -14.01
CA PRO A 240 -16.64 -0.98 -13.63
C PRO A 240 -16.21 0.23 -14.45
N ARG A 241 -17.16 1.04 -14.92
CA ARG A 241 -16.88 2.14 -15.84
C ARG A 241 -17.32 3.49 -15.32
N ALA A 242 -16.47 4.49 -15.54
CA ALA A 242 -16.80 5.89 -15.33
C ALA A 242 -16.67 6.68 -16.64
N PHE A 243 -17.68 7.48 -16.95
CA PHE A 243 -17.70 8.35 -18.12
C PHE A 243 -17.24 9.76 -17.74
N LEU A 244 -16.21 10.28 -18.40
CA LEU A 244 -15.78 11.67 -18.22
C LEU A 244 -16.59 12.60 -19.13
N CYS A 245 -17.50 13.34 -18.53
CA CYS A 245 -18.22 14.43 -19.17
C CYS A 245 -17.35 15.68 -19.20
N LYS A 246 -16.63 15.89 -20.30
CA LYS A 246 -15.69 16.99 -20.51
C LYS A 246 -16.44 18.14 -21.20
N LEU A 247 -16.53 19.28 -20.51
CA LEU A 247 -17.29 20.44 -21.00
C LEU A 247 -16.35 21.63 -21.24
N GLY A 248 -16.68 22.38 -22.27
CA GLY A 248 -15.90 23.55 -22.70
C GLY A 248 -14.62 23.18 -23.44
N ASP A 249 -13.76 24.17 -23.61
CA ASP A 249 -12.49 24.00 -24.30
C ASP A 249 -11.55 23.05 -23.57
N VAL A 250 -10.58 22.46 -24.29
CA VAL A 250 -9.59 21.52 -23.73
C VAL A 250 -8.90 22.10 -22.51
N SER A 251 -8.58 23.39 -22.50
CA SER A 251 -7.96 24.09 -21.38
C SER A 251 -8.85 24.13 -20.12
N ALA A 252 -10.18 24.10 -20.28
CA ALA A 252 -11.11 24.17 -19.17
C ALA A 252 -11.24 22.83 -18.42
N HIS A 253 -11.05 21.70 -19.11
CA HIS A 253 -11.34 20.39 -18.52
C HIS A 253 -10.12 19.46 -18.38
N ARG A 254 -9.02 19.65 -19.12
CA ARG A 254 -7.92 18.70 -19.27
C ARG A 254 -7.34 18.25 -17.92
N ASP A 255 -6.88 19.18 -17.11
CA ASP A 255 -6.19 18.85 -15.86
C ASP A 255 -7.12 18.12 -14.88
N ARG A 256 -8.39 18.52 -14.84
CA ARG A 256 -9.41 17.89 -13.98
C ARG A 256 -9.82 16.51 -14.49
N ALA A 257 -9.91 16.35 -15.82
CA ALA A 257 -10.21 15.06 -16.44
C ALA A 257 -9.05 14.06 -16.22
N ASP A 258 -7.80 14.49 -16.39
CA ASP A 258 -6.64 13.66 -16.12
C ASP A 258 -6.54 13.29 -14.63
N PHE A 259 -6.77 14.25 -13.73
CA PHE A 259 -6.81 13.98 -12.30
C PHE A 259 -7.90 12.95 -11.94
N ALA A 260 -9.11 13.13 -12.46
CA ALA A 260 -10.23 12.22 -12.21
C ALA A 260 -9.94 10.83 -12.77
N ARG A 261 -9.37 10.75 -13.96
CA ARG A 261 -8.97 9.47 -14.58
C ARG A 261 -8.00 8.71 -13.69
N TYR A 262 -6.87 9.31 -13.32
CA TYR A 262 -5.88 8.63 -12.47
C TYR A 262 -6.44 8.23 -11.11
N LEU A 263 -7.35 9.04 -10.53
CA LEU A 263 -8.00 8.69 -9.28
C LEU A 263 -8.89 7.45 -9.44
N LEU A 264 -9.71 7.39 -10.48
CA LEU A 264 -10.65 6.29 -10.72
C LEU A 264 -9.92 4.99 -11.10
N GLU A 265 -8.90 5.09 -11.97
CA GLU A 265 -8.07 3.96 -12.37
C GLU A 265 -7.30 3.36 -11.17
N ALA A 266 -6.95 4.15 -10.14
CA ALA A 266 -6.37 3.63 -8.91
C ALA A 266 -7.30 2.64 -8.18
N GLY A 267 -8.61 2.79 -8.32
CA GLY A 267 -9.62 1.83 -7.83
C GLY A 267 -9.99 0.72 -8.82
N GLY A 268 -9.35 0.67 -9.98
CA GLY A 268 -9.67 -0.32 -11.01
C GLY A 268 -10.87 0.05 -11.90
N ILE A 269 -11.37 1.29 -11.83
CA ILE A 269 -12.49 1.75 -12.65
C ILE A 269 -11.98 2.18 -14.02
N GLU A 270 -12.46 1.55 -15.07
CA GLU A 270 -12.14 1.91 -16.46
C GLU A 270 -12.78 3.26 -16.81
N VAL A 271 -11.95 4.17 -17.30
CA VAL A 271 -12.42 5.51 -17.68
C VAL A 271 -12.68 5.56 -19.18
N VAL A 272 -13.91 5.91 -19.53
CA VAL A 272 -14.35 6.13 -20.90
C VAL A 272 -14.67 7.60 -21.12
N THR A 273 -14.44 8.09 -22.32
CA THR A 273 -14.61 9.50 -22.66
C THR A 273 -15.08 9.62 -24.10
N ASP A 274 -15.82 10.66 -24.36
CA ASP A 274 -16.22 11.07 -25.71
C ASP A 274 -15.70 12.49 -26.02
N SER A 275 -15.74 12.87 -27.28
CA SER A 275 -15.44 14.20 -27.77
C SER A 275 -16.69 14.83 -28.34
N GLY A 276 -16.84 16.18 -28.27
CA GLY A 276 -17.96 16.88 -28.86
C GLY A 276 -19.17 17.03 -27.96
N ILE A 277 -18.97 17.07 -26.63
CA ILE A 277 -20.06 17.39 -25.68
C ILE A 277 -20.15 18.92 -25.61
N GLU A 278 -21.20 19.46 -26.26
CA GLU A 278 -21.47 20.89 -26.28
C GLU A 278 -22.68 21.25 -25.42
N THR A 279 -23.64 20.34 -25.31
CA THR A 279 -24.91 20.55 -24.59
C THR A 279 -25.13 19.50 -23.49
N GLU A 280 -26.04 19.78 -22.57
CA GLU A 280 -26.47 18.80 -21.55
C GLU A 280 -27.07 17.54 -22.19
N GLY A 281 -27.79 17.71 -23.32
CA GLY A 281 -28.35 16.59 -24.06
C GLY A 281 -27.29 15.69 -24.69
N ASP A 282 -26.21 16.28 -25.24
CA ASP A 282 -25.08 15.51 -25.76
C ASP A 282 -24.40 14.72 -24.65
N ALA A 283 -24.23 15.34 -23.47
CA ALA A 283 -23.66 14.68 -22.30
C ALA A 283 -24.48 13.45 -21.88
N ALA A 284 -25.81 13.58 -21.84
CA ALA A 284 -26.72 12.49 -21.49
C ALA A 284 -26.68 11.35 -22.53
N ALA A 285 -26.68 11.68 -23.80
CA ALA A 285 -26.61 10.71 -24.87
C ALA A 285 -25.29 9.95 -24.90
N ALA A 286 -24.17 10.66 -24.75
CA ALA A 286 -22.83 10.07 -24.67
C ALA A 286 -22.65 9.19 -23.42
N PHE A 287 -23.17 9.65 -22.28
CA PHE A 287 -23.20 8.85 -21.06
C PHE A 287 -23.97 7.54 -21.25
N ALA A 288 -25.18 7.62 -21.74
CA ALA A 288 -26.03 6.43 -21.98
C ALA A 288 -25.34 5.44 -22.95
N ALA A 289 -24.69 5.94 -23.99
CA ALA A 289 -23.99 5.12 -24.97
C ALA A 289 -22.69 4.48 -24.39
N SER A 290 -22.08 5.08 -23.40
CA SER A 290 -20.82 4.62 -22.79
C SER A 290 -20.95 3.30 -22.02
N GLY A 291 -22.15 2.97 -21.55
CA GLY A 291 -22.42 1.85 -20.67
C GLY A 291 -21.76 1.98 -19.30
N ALA A 292 -21.40 3.20 -18.89
CA ALA A 292 -20.85 3.51 -17.57
C ALA A 292 -21.98 3.62 -16.53
N PHE A 293 -21.63 3.29 -15.28
CA PHE A 293 -22.50 3.51 -14.12
C PHE A 293 -22.25 4.87 -13.45
N THR A 294 -21.02 5.33 -13.53
CA THR A 294 -20.55 6.57 -12.90
C THR A 294 -20.33 7.65 -13.95
N ALA A 295 -20.84 8.85 -13.72
CA ALA A 295 -20.53 10.04 -14.51
C ALA A 295 -19.59 10.96 -13.73
N VAL A 296 -18.58 11.56 -14.40
CA VAL A 296 -17.67 12.54 -13.79
C VAL A 296 -17.68 13.81 -14.61
N ILE A 297 -18.12 14.89 -14.01
CA ILE A 297 -18.19 16.19 -14.66
C ILE A 297 -16.83 16.89 -14.51
N CYS A 298 -16.21 17.24 -15.64
CA CYS A 298 -14.89 17.86 -15.71
C CYS A 298 -14.96 19.15 -16.55
N SER A 299 -14.73 20.30 -15.89
CA SER A 299 -14.64 21.61 -16.52
C SER A 299 -14.03 22.65 -15.59
N SER A 300 -14.05 23.93 -16.00
CA SER A 300 -13.67 25.07 -15.15
C SER A 300 -14.79 25.44 -14.17
N ASN A 301 -14.44 26.24 -13.15
CA ASN A 301 -15.44 26.72 -12.18
C ASN A 301 -16.50 27.60 -12.82
N GLU A 302 -16.12 28.41 -13.82
CA GLU A 302 -17.01 29.29 -14.57
C GLU A 302 -18.06 28.49 -15.32
N VAL A 303 -17.66 27.41 -15.99
CA VAL A 303 -18.59 26.50 -16.69
C VAL A 303 -19.50 25.80 -15.70
N TYR A 304 -18.98 25.32 -14.58
CA TYR A 304 -19.80 24.70 -13.54
C TYR A 304 -20.92 25.63 -13.06
N ALA A 305 -20.59 26.91 -12.81
CA ALA A 305 -21.59 27.89 -12.35
C ALA A 305 -22.76 28.09 -13.30
N THR A 306 -22.55 27.83 -14.61
CA THR A 306 -23.59 28.01 -15.64
C THR A 306 -24.40 26.75 -15.92
N VAL A 307 -23.77 25.57 -15.90
CA VAL A 307 -24.43 24.30 -16.30
C VAL A 307 -25.00 23.51 -15.12
N MET A 308 -24.48 23.71 -13.92
CA MET A 308 -25.00 23.04 -12.73
C MET A 308 -26.18 23.85 -12.14
N PRO A 309 -27.26 23.22 -11.65
CA PRO A 309 -27.51 21.82 -11.42
C PRO A 309 -28.24 21.08 -12.57
N GLY A 310 -28.48 21.71 -13.71
CA GLY A 310 -29.20 21.11 -14.84
C GLY A 310 -28.54 19.81 -15.31
N LEU A 311 -27.25 19.89 -15.59
CA LEU A 311 -26.46 18.74 -16.07
C LEU A 311 -26.49 17.53 -15.13
N ALA A 312 -26.43 17.75 -13.81
CA ALA A 312 -26.47 16.64 -12.86
C ALA A 312 -27.80 15.88 -12.92
N ARG A 313 -28.93 16.60 -13.07
CA ARG A 313 -30.23 15.98 -13.23
C ARG A 313 -30.34 15.23 -14.58
N THR A 314 -29.86 15.84 -15.64
CA THR A 314 -29.86 15.22 -16.97
C THR A 314 -29.04 13.92 -17.01
N LEU A 315 -27.88 13.89 -16.38
CA LEU A 315 -27.08 12.66 -16.23
C LEU A 315 -27.77 11.62 -15.33
N ARG A 316 -28.47 12.06 -14.27
CA ARG A 316 -29.23 11.16 -13.41
C ARG A 316 -30.41 10.52 -14.18
N ASP A 317 -31.12 11.32 -14.96
CA ASP A 317 -32.23 10.86 -15.80
C ASP A 317 -31.74 9.91 -16.92
N ALA A 318 -30.52 10.09 -17.39
CA ALA A 318 -29.85 9.20 -18.33
C ALA A 318 -29.34 7.90 -17.67
N GLY A 319 -29.53 7.70 -16.33
CA GLY A 319 -29.24 6.45 -15.64
C GLY A 319 -27.92 6.47 -14.84
N ALA A 320 -27.30 7.63 -14.61
CA ALA A 320 -26.11 7.70 -13.78
C ALA A 320 -26.42 7.31 -12.33
N GLY A 321 -25.82 6.22 -11.85
CA GLY A 321 -25.94 5.76 -10.46
C GLY A 321 -25.10 6.62 -9.49
N VAL A 322 -23.92 7.04 -9.92
CA VAL A 322 -23.03 7.94 -9.18
C VAL A 322 -22.63 9.11 -10.07
N ILE A 323 -22.69 10.33 -9.53
CA ILE A 323 -22.22 11.52 -10.22
C ILE A 323 -21.13 12.18 -9.39
N LEU A 324 -19.96 12.33 -9.97
CA LEU A 324 -18.78 12.97 -9.38
C LEU A 324 -18.50 14.29 -10.08
N LEU A 325 -17.94 15.26 -9.36
CA LEU A 325 -17.50 16.53 -9.95
C LEU A 325 -16.03 16.74 -9.64
N ALA A 326 -15.22 16.95 -10.68
CA ALA A 326 -13.77 17.19 -10.53
C ALA A 326 -13.50 18.66 -10.20
N GLY A 327 -13.24 18.96 -8.93
CA GLY A 327 -12.96 20.31 -8.43
C GLY A 327 -13.59 20.61 -7.09
N LYS A 328 -13.23 21.76 -6.54
CA LYS A 328 -13.80 22.25 -5.26
C LYS A 328 -15.15 22.91 -5.50
N PRO A 329 -16.19 22.58 -4.74
CA PRO A 329 -17.52 23.16 -4.91
C PRO A 329 -17.61 24.61 -4.41
N GLY A 330 -16.77 25.03 -3.47
CA GLY A 330 -16.84 26.35 -2.84
C GLY A 330 -18.20 26.61 -2.18
N ALA A 331 -18.80 27.76 -2.45
CA ALA A 331 -20.11 28.12 -1.92
C ALA A 331 -21.29 27.33 -2.52
N HIS A 332 -21.05 26.52 -3.55
CA HIS A 332 -22.08 25.77 -4.25
C HIS A 332 -22.20 24.32 -3.77
N GLU A 333 -21.51 23.92 -2.71
CA GLU A 333 -21.48 22.51 -2.27
C GLU A 333 -22.88 21.96 -2.01
N GLU A 334 -23.64 22.61 -1.16
CA GLU A 334 -24.97 22.15 -0.77
C GLU A 334 -25.96 22.15 -1.96
N PRO A 335 -26.09 23.21 -2.77
CA PRO A 335 -26.93 23.19 -3.97
C PRO A 335 -26.57 22.09 -4.97
N TRP A 336 -25.28 21.81 -5.16
CA TRP A 336 -24.85 20.76 -6.09
C TRP A 336 -25.04 19.35 -5.53
N ARG A 337 -24.91 19.14 -4.22
CA ARG A 337 -25.31 17.89 -3.59
C ARG A 337 -26.80 17.62 -3.74
N GLN A 338 -27.65 18.64 -3.53
CA GLN A 338 -29.09 18.53 -3.76
C GLN A 338 -29.46 18.28 -5.22
N ALA A 339 -28.64 18.74 -6.16
CA ALA A 339 -28.79 18.44 -7.59
C ALA A 339 -28.38 17.00 -7.96
N GLY A 340 -27.72 16.27 -7.03
CA GLY A 340 -27.36 14.86 -7.24
C GLY A 340 -25.87 14.56 -7.33
N ILE A 341 -24.97 15.53 -7.06
CA ILE A 341 -23.55 15.24 -6.97
C ILE A 341 -23.26 14.43 -5.69
N ASN A 342 -22.66 13.27 -5.87
CA ASN A 342 -22.30 12.38 -4.77
C ASN A 342 -20.99 12.78 -4.10
N HIS A 343 -19.94 13.06 -4.89
CA HIS A 343 -18.64 13.44 -4.38
C HIS A 343 -17.95 14.50 -5.23
N PHE A 344 -17.09 15.29 -4.57
CA PHE A 344 -16.20 16.25 -5.19
C PHE A 344 -14.78 15.69 -5.21
N LEU A 345 -14.21 15.55 -6.42
CA LEU A 345 -12.85 15.06 -6.59
C LEU A 345 -11.88 16.23 -6.46
N THR A 346 -11.23 16.33 -5.33
CA THR A 346 -10.23 17.39 -5.03
C THR A 346 -8.89 16.74 -4.63
N HIS A 347 -7.83 17.52 -4.63
CA HIS A 347 -6.52 17.04 -4.17
C HIS A 347 -6.54 16.59 -2.70
N ASP A 348 -7.47 17.13 -1.91
CA ASP A 348 -7.59 16.85 -0.47
C ASP A 348 -8.68 15.81 -0.18
N CYS A 349 -9.36 15.26 -1.20
CA CYS A 349 -10.43 14.30 -0.97
C CYS A 349 -9.85 12.95 -0.52
N ASN A 350 -10.61 12.24 0.32
CA ASN A 350 -10.31 10.86 0.64
C ASN A 350 -10.63 9.97 -0.57
N ALA A 351 -9.60 9.75 -1.41
CA ALA A 351 -9.73 9.00 -2.65
C ALA A 351 -10.20 7.56 -2.40
N LEU A 352 -9.68 6.92 -1.35
CA LEU A 352 -10.04 5.55 -1.00
C LEU A 352 -11.53 5.44 -0.64
N ALA A 353 -12.06 6.40 0.14
CA ALA A 353 -13.48 6.44 0.48
C ALA A 353 -14.36 6.68 -0.75
N VAL A 354 -13.99 7.62 -1.62
CA VAL A 354 -14.72 7.90 -2.86
C VAL A 354 -14.77 6.65 -3.76
N LEU A 355 -13.63 6.00 -3.97
CA LEU A 355 -13.54 4.78 -4.78
C LEU A 355 -14.36 3.64 -4.19
N THR A 356 -14.25 3.41 -2.88
CA THR A 356 -15.01 2.38 -2.18
C THR A 356 -16.50 2.61 -2.31
N GLN A 357 -16.99 3.83 -2.12
CA GLN A 357 -18.41 4.15 -2.23
C GLN A 357 -18.91 4.04 -3.68
N THR A 358 -18.10 4.44 -4.65
CA THR A 358 -18.42 4.31 -6.08
C THR A 358 -18.57 2.85 -6.48
N LEU A 359 -17.59 2.00 -6.13
CA LEU A 359 -17.61 0.56 -6.44
C LEU A 359 -18.73 -0.17 -5.68
N ARG A 360 -19.03 0.25 -4.46
CA ARG A 360 -20.17 -0.29 -3.68
C ARG A 360 -21.51 0.07 -4.29
N ALA A 361 -21.70 1.30 -4.75
CA ALA A 361 -22.92 1.74 -5.41
C ALA A 361 -23.20 0.97 -6.71
N GLU A 362 -22.16 0.59 -7.46
CA GLU A 362 -22.25 -0.25 -8.65
C GLU A 362 -22.43 -1.75 -8.33
N GLY A 363 -22.25 -2.16 -7.05
CA GLY A 363 -22.38 -3.55 -6.61
C GLY A 363 -21.10 -4.39 -6.83
N VAL A 364 -19.98 -3.76 -7.08
CA VAL A 364 -18.66 -4.43 -7.24
C VAL A 364 -18.13 -4.94 -5.91
N ILE A 365 -18.37 -4.18 -4.84
CA ILE A 365 -17.97 -4.51 -3.47
C ILE A 365 -19.23 -4.67 -2.63
N HIS A 366 -19.33 -5.79 -1.97
CA HIS A 366 -20.36 -6.06 -0.97
C HIS A 366 -19.78 -5.74 0.42
N GLY A 367 -20.54 -5.02 1.22
CA GLY A 367 -20.24 -4.34 2.46
C GLY A 367 -19.37 -4.98 3.51
#